data_6d01158a80468ae8ffdac6880d52a6a6
#
_entry.id   6d01158a80468ae8ffdac6880d52a6a6
#
_cell.length_a   1.000
_cell.length_b   1.000
_cell.length_c   1.000
_cell.angle_alpha   90.00
_cell.angle_beta   90.00
_cell.angle_gamma   90.00
#
_symmetry.space_group_name_H-M   'P 1'
#
loop_
_entity.id
_entity.type
_entity.pdbx_description
1 polymer ?
#
loop_
_entity_poly.entity_id
_entity_poly.type
_entity_poly.pdbx_seq_one_letter_code
_entity_poly.pdbx_strand_id
1 'polypeptide(L)'
;MSRPTTIAVINQKGGVGKTTTVINLAASLSIMGQNNLVIDLDPQGNATTGFGKSNSEEEKNIYNLLIKKIDIRETIQKTEIKNLDLIGSHVNLSGLEVETANDNNRAFVLKEILSAEKNGLLDNYDNLFIDCPPSLSLLTIMALVASDELLVPLQTEFFALEGITQLVKTIDRIKENLNPSLKIRGILLTMFDKRNKLSSQVDKEARNYFKEKVYQTVIQRNVRLSEAPSHGLPCVIYDKNCVGSKSYFKLAEEFMKSGSIESAA
;
A
#
# COMPACT_ATOMS: atom_id res chain seq x y z
N MET A 1 -16.59 -2.98 -17.13
CA MET A 1 -15.74 -3.42 -15.97
C MET A 1 -15.89 -2.38 -14.88
N SER A 2 -15.88 -2.77 -13.62
CA SER A 2 -15.92 -1.80 -12.51
C SER A 2 -14.58 -1.09 -12.40
N ARG A 3 -14.58 0.18 -11.96
CA ARG A 3 -13.38 0.93 -11.64
C ARG A 3 -12.53 0.15 -10.63
N PRO A 4 -11.18 0.12 -10.76
CA PRO A 4 -10.31 -0.49 -9.75
C PRO A 4 -10.48 0.17 -8.39
N THR A 5 -10.36 -0.60 -7.32
CA THR A 5 -10.28 -0.06 -5.96
C THR A 5 -8.88 0.45 -5.70
N THR A 6 -8.73 1.72 -5.33
CA THR A 6 -7.44 2.32 -4.98
C THR A 6 -7.21 2.22 -3.48
N ILE A 7 -6.15 1.53 -3.07
CA ILE A 7 -5.82 1.22 -1.68
C ILE A 7 -4.47 1.82 -1.30
N ALA A 8 -4.43 2.78 -0.37
CA ALA A 8 -3.17 3.23 0.20
C ALA A 8 -2.78 2.37 1.41
N VAL A 9 -1.52 1.94 1.44
CA VAL A 9 -0.96 1.21 2.58
C VAL A 9 -0.16 2.18 3.42
N ILE A 10 -0.70 2.55 4.58
CA ILE A 10 -0.18 3.66 5.39
C ILE A 10 0.10 3.29 6.84
N ASN A 11 1.12 3.87 7.39
CA ASN A 11 1.38 4.04 8.82
C ASN A 11 2.49 5.08 8.99
N GLN A 12 2.35 5.98 9.98
CA GLN A 12 3.36 7.01 10.27
C GLN A 12 4.67 6.43 10.79
N LYS A 13 4.62 5.23 11.37
CA LYS A 13 5.79 4.56 11.90
C LYS A 13 6.56 3.86 10.78
N GLY A 14 7.88 4.07 10.74
CA GLY A 14 8.80 3.32 9.88
C GLY A 14 8.93 1.87 10.32
N GLY A 15 9.20 0.97 9.37
CA GLY A 15 9.51 -0.43 9.67
C GLY A 15 8.33 -1.32 10.08
N VAL A 16 7.07 -0.85 10.03
CA VAL A 16 5.88 -1.67 10.40
C VAL A 16 5.45 -2.67 9.32
N GLY A 17 6.14 -2.70 8.17
CA GLY A 17 5.83 -3.61 7.08
C GLY A 17 4.87 -3.07 6.02
N LYS A 18 4.79 -1.76 5.79
CA LYS A 18 3.99 -1.15 4.70
C LYS A 18 4.39 -1.72 3.35
N THR A 19 5.61 -1.45 2.92
CA THR A 19 6.18 -1.91 1.65
C THR A 19 6.14 -3.43 1.51
N THR A 20 6.50 -4.16 2.58
CA THR A 20 6.42 -5.63 2.60
C THR A 20 4.99 -6.12 2.36
N THR A 21 4.00 -5.41 2.91
CA THR A 21 2.58 -5.74 2.71
C THR A 21 2.14 -5.44 1.28
N VAL A 22 2.49 -4.27 0.73
CA VAL A 22 2.19 -3.93 -0.67
C VAL A 22 2.75 -4.99 -1.61
N ILE A 23 4.03 -5.29 -1.52
CA ILE A 23 4.73 -6.24 -2.39
C ILE A 23 4.07 -7.62 -2.33
N ASN A 24 3.91 -8.18 -1.12
CA ASN A 24 3.48 -9.57 -0.97
C ASN A 24 1.96 -9.75 -1.13
N LEU A 25 1.14 -8.76 -0.72
CA LEU A 25 -0.30 -8.83 -0.94
C LEU A 25 -0.65 -8.68 -2.42
N ALA A 26 -0.08 -7.68 -3.11
CA ALA A 26 -0.32 -7.49 -4.54
C ALA A 26 0.15 -8.72 -5.35
N ALA A 27 1.34 -9.28 -5.04
CA ALA A 27 1.83 -10.49 -5.68
C ALA A 27 0.93 -11.71 -5.40
N SER A 28 0.45 -11.88 -4.15
CA SER A 28 -0.46 -12.98 -3.81
C SER A 28 -1.78 -12.89 -4.57
N LEU A 29 -2.39 -11.70 -4.63
CA LEU A 29 -3.62 -11.45 -5.37
C LEU A 29 -3.43 -11.70 -6.88
N SER A 30 -2.29 -11.29 -7.44
CA SER A 30 -1.99 -11.51 -8.86
C SER A 30 -1.79 -12.98 -9.21
N ILE A 31 -1.16 -13.75 -8.33
CA ILE A 31 -1.06 -15.22 -8.46
C ILE A 31 -2.44 -15.87 -8.39
N MET A 32 -3.37 -15.28 -7.64
CA MET A 32 -4.76 -15.75 -7.52
C MET A 32 -5.67 -15.23 -8.66
N GLY A 33 -5.11 -14.57 -9.67
CA GLY A 33 -5.79 -14.17 -10.90
C GLY A 33 -6.33 -12.74 -10.93
N GLN A 34 -6.10 -11.92 -9.90
CA GLN A 34 -6.46 -10.50 -9.90
C GLN A 34 -5.41 -9.68 -10.66
N ASN A 35 -5.86 -8.66 -11.39
CA ASN A 35 -4.97 -7.69 -12.04
C ASN A 35 -4.67 -6.55 -11.08
N ASN A 36 -3.41 -6.32 -10.76
CA ASN A 36 -3.02 -5.32 -9.79
C ASN A 36 -1.97 -4.37 -10.36
N LEU A 37 -2.07 -3.08 -9.98
CA LEU A 37 -1.06 -2.08 -10.22
C LEU A 37 -0.52 -1.59 -8.86
N VAL A 38 0.79 -1.60 -8.71
CA VAL A 38 1.45 -0.99 -7.55
C VAL A 38 2.02 0.37 -7.95
N ILE A 39 1.81 1.37 -7.11
CA ILE A 39 2.35 2.71 -7.22
C ILE A 39 3.27 2.93 -6.03
N ASP A 40 4.58 3.02 -6.27
CA ASP A 40 5.57 3.28 -5.23
C ASP A 40 5.75 4.79 -5.03
N LEU A 41 5.14 5.32 -3.97
CA LEU A 41 5.17 6.75 -3.65
C LEU A 41 6.21 7.10 -2.57
N ASP A 42 7.01 6.13 -2.12
CA ASP A 42 8.12 6.38 -1.19
C ASP A 42 9.40 6.75 -1.98
N PRO A 43 10.03 7.91 -1.74
CA PRO A 43 11.30 8.29 -2.37
C PRO A 43 12.43 7.26 -2.21
N GLN A 44 12.34 6.40 -1.21
CA GLN A 44 13.31 5.31 -0.99
C GLN A 44 13.21 4.19 -2.05
N GLY A 45 12.07 4.07 -2.76
CA GLY A 45 11.89 3.10 -3.84
C GLY A 45 11.96 1.63 -3.40
N ASN A 46 11.58 1.34 -2.14
CA ASN A 46 11.70 -0.02 -1.60
C ASN A 46 10.73 -1.00 -2.27
N ALA A 47 9.53 -0.56 -2.68
CA ALA A 47 8.62 -1.41 -3.43
C ALA A 47 9.16 -1.64 -4.86
N THR A 48 9.70 -0.61 -5.49
CA THR A 48 10.35 -0.68 -6.80
C THR A 48 11.46 -1.72 -6.81
N THR A 49 12.39 -1.63 -5.85
CA THR A 49 13.48 -2.61 -5.68
C THR A 49 12.94 -4.01 -5.38
N GLY A 50 11.90 -4.11 -4.56
CA GLY A 50 11.29 -5.39 -4.18
C GLY A 50 10.59 -6.12 -5.33
N PHE A 51 10.33 -5.43 -6.45
CA PHE A 51 9.88 -6.03 -7.72
C PHE A 51 10.99 -6.16 -8.76
N GLY A 52 12.26 -6.02 -8.36
CA GLY A 52 13.42 -6.18 -9.24
C GLY A 52 13.62 -5.03 -10.23
N LYS A 53 13.03 -3.87 -9.97
CA LYS A 53 13.20 -2.67 -10.80
C LYS A 53 14.16 -1.68 -10.17
N SER A 54 14.78 -0.84 -10.99
CA SER A 54 15.66 0.23 -10.52
C SER A 54 14.85 1.50 -10.26
N ASN A 55 15.08 2.15 -9.13
CA ASN A 55 14.55 3.49 -8.83
C ASN A 55 15.36 4.61 -9.49
N SER A 56 16.36 4.28 -10.30
CA SER A 56 17.18 5.21 -11.07
C SER A 56 16.74 5.35 -12.53
N GLU A 57 15.62 4.76 -12.95
CA GLU A 57 15.05 5.02 -14.27
C GLU A 57 14.58 6.47 -14.34
N GLU A 58 15.36 7.31 -15.01
CA GLU A 58 15.17 8.76 -15.02
C GLU A 58 13.86 9.21 -15.70
N GLU A 59 13.29 8.41 -16.60
CA GLU A 59 12.14 8.85 -17.39
C GLU A 59 10.80 8.27 -16.91
N LYS A 60 10.70 6.95 -16.67
CA LYS A 60 9.44 6.24 -16.41
C LYS A 60 9.19 6.00 -14.93
N ASN A 61 8.85 7.05 -14.19
CA ASN A 61 8.65 6.97 -12.75
C ASN A 61 7.51 7.89 -12.27
N ILE A 62 7.05 7.68 -11.05
CA ILE A 62 5.95 8.43 -10.45
C ILE A 62 6.25 9.93 -10.30
N TYR A 63 7.52 10.33 -10.08
CA TYR A 63 7.87 11.75 -9.98
C TYR A 63 7.56 12.48 -11.29
N ASN A 64 8.04 11.95 -12.44
CA ASN A 64 7.78 12.56 -13.75
C ASN A 64 6.28 12.55 -14.11
N LEU A 65 5.54 11.54 -13.65
CA LEU A 65 4.08 11.52 -13.79
C LEU A 65 3.41 12.65 -12.99
N LEU A 66 3.81 12.86 -11.72
CA LEU A 66 3.23 13.87 -10.85
C LEU A 66 3.53 15.30 -11.30
N ILE A 67 4.71 15.55 -11.88
CA ILE A 67 5.03 16.87 -12.50
C ILE A 67 4.50 16.99 -13.94
N LYS A 68 3.68 16.02 -14.40
CA LYS A 68 3.03 15.99 -15.72
C LYS A 68 4.01 16.03 -16.90
N LYS A 69 5.22 15.49 -16.72
CA LYS A 69 6.25 15.40 -17.77
C LYS A 69 5.99 14.21 -18.72
N ILE A 70 5.35 13.16 -18.23
CA ILE A 70 5.00 11.96 -18.99
C ILE A 70 3.56 11.51 -18.68
N ASP A 71 2.98 10.73 -19.60
CA ASP A 71 1.66 10.12 -19.44
C ASP A 71 1.73 8.87 -18.55
N ILE A 72 0.62 8.54 -17.87
CA ILE A 72 0.54 7.34 -17.03
C ILE A 72 0.81 6.05 -17.82
N ARG A 73 0.41 5.99 -19.08
CA ARG A 73 0.63 4.84 -19.98
C ARG A 73 2.10 4.55 -20.21
N GLU A 74 2.92 5.59 -20.26
CA GLU A 74 4.36 5.47 -20.44
C GLU A 74 5.07 5.11 -19.12
N THR A 75 4.41 5.39 -17.98
CA THR A 75 4.98 5.19 -16.64
C THR A 75 4.81 3.74 -16.15
N ILE A 76 3.74 3.03 -16.60
CA ILE A 76 3.46 1.67 -16.17
C ILE A 76 4.49 0.69 -16.73
N GLN A 77 5.12 -0.05 -15.84
CA GLN A 77 6.11 -1.06 -16.13
C GLN A 77 5.59 -2.46 -15.80
N LYS A 78 5.85 -3.44 -16.68
CA LYS A 78 5.56 -4.85 -16.40
C LYS A 78 6.54 -5.40 -15.36
N THR A 79 6.03 -6.16 -14.39
CA THR A 79 6.87 -6.97 -13.49
C THR A 79 7.04 -8.38 -14.06
N GLU A 80 7.89 -9.19 -13.42
CA GLU A 80 8.03 -10.63 -13.74
C GLU A 80 6.81 -11.46 -13.28
N ILE A 81 5.87 -10.85 -12.57
CA ILE A 81 4.68 -11.51 -12.04
C ILE A 81 3.51 -11.21 -12.97
N LYS A 82 2.92 -12.26 -13.51
CA LYS A 82 1.71 -12.13 -14.33
C LYS A 82 0.61 -11.38 -13.57
N ASN A 83 -0.11 -10.50 -14.25
CA ASN A 83 -1.20 -9.68 -13.70
C ASN A 83 -0.75 -8.64 -12.64
N LEU A 84 0.54 -8.31 -12.60
CA LEU A 84 1.09 -7.31 -11.68
C LEU A 84 1.98 -6.33 -12.43
N ASP A 85 1.58 -5.08 -12.41
CA ASP A 85 2.33 -3.97 -12.98
C ASP A 85 2.78 -2.99 -11.89
N LEU A 86 3.74 -2.14 -12.23
CA LEU A 86 4.37 -1.20 -11.31
C LEU A 86 4.50 0.19 -11.94
N ILE A 87 4.20 1.23 -11.18
CA ILE A 87 4.72 2.58 -11.36
C ILE A 87 5.81 2.78 -10.32
N GLY A 88 7.06 2.79 -10.77
CA GLY A 88 8.23 2.85 -9.89
C GLY A 88 8.45 4.22 -9.27
N SER A 89 9.13 4.25 -8.13
CA SER A 89 9.54 5.45 -7.43
C SER A 89 10.78 6.11 -8.05
N HIS A 90 11.06 7.33 -7.60
CA HIS A 90 12.30 8.04 -7.89
C HIS A 90 12.71 8.95 -6.72
N VAL A 91 14.02 9.11 -6.51
CA VAL A 91 14.57 9.91 -5.40
C VAL A 91 14.13 11.38 -5.44
N ASN A 92 13.84 11.93 -6.60
CA ASN A 92 13.35 13.31 -6.78
C ASN A 92 12.00 13.56 -6.10
N LEU A 93 11.21 12.52 -5.77
CA LEU A 93 10.01 12.68 -4.93
C LEU A 93 10.30 13.41 -3.61
N SER A 94 11.54 13.31 -3.10
CA SER A 94 11.95 14.03 -1.88
C SER A 94 11.85 15.55 -2.02
N GLY A 95 12.01 16.10 -3.23
CA GLY A 95 11.93 17.52 -3.52
C GLY A 95 10.53 18.01 -3.88
N LEU A 96 9.61 17.11 -4.20
CA LEU A 96 8.30 17.44 -4.77
C LEU A 96 7.50 18.45 -3.91
N GLU A 97 7.57 18.31 -2.59
CA GLU A 97 6.85 19.19 -1.66
C GLU A 97 7.32 20.66 -1.76
N VAL A 98 8.63 20.87 -1.95
CA VAL A 98 9.23 22.20 -2.12
C VAL A 98 8.93 22.73 -3.52
N GLU A 99 9.09 21.90 -4.54
CA GLU A 99 8.88 22.28 -5.95
C GLU A 99 7.43 22.70 -6.22
N THR A 100 6.47 22.05 -5.54
CA THR A 100 5.04 22.31 -5.69
C THR A 100 4.46 23.23 -4.62
N ALA A 101 5.30 23.94 -3.83
CA ALA A 101 4.85 24.74 -2.68
C ALA A 101 3.81 25.81 -3.05
N ASN A 102 3.89 26.35 -4.26
CA ASN A 102 3.00 27.40 -4.76
C ASN A 102 1.73 26.84 -5.46
N ASP A 103 1.61 25.52 -5.60
CA ASP A 103 0.42 24.89 -6.19
C ASP A 103 -0.58 24.50 -5.10
N ASN A 104 -1.70 25.22 -5.05
CA ASN A 104 -2.79 24.94 -4.10
C ASN A 104 -3.47 23.59 -4.33
N ASN A 105 -3.37 23.02 -5.53
CA ASN A 105 -3.98 21.76 -5.92
C ASN A 105 -3.02 20.57 -5.80
N ARG A 106 -1.78 20.78 -5.34
CA ARG A 106 -0.75 19.74 -5.27
C ARG A 106 -1.20 18.44 -4.60
N ALA A 107 -2.05 18.50 -3.59
CA ALA A 107 -2.57 17.31 -2.90
C ALA A 107 -3.52 16.46 -3.77
N PHE A 108 -4.10 17.04 -4.82
CA PHE A 108 -5.08 16.38 -5.69
C PHE A 108 -4.49 15.83 -6.99
N VAL A 109 -3.24 16.13 -7.31
CA VAL A 109 -2.61 15.80 -8.60
C VAL A 109 -2.69 14.29 -8.88
N LEU A 110 -2.35 13.44 -7.92
CA LEU A 110 -2.44 11.98 -8.10
C LEU A 110 -3.90 11.53 -8.33
N LYS A 111 -4.85 12.07 -7.58
CA LYS A 111 -6.28 11.80 -7.77
C LYS A 111 -6.76 12.21 -9.15
N GLU A 112 -6.35 13.36 -9.64
CA GLU A 112 -6.70 13.87 -10.98
C GLU A 112 -6.18 12.92 -12.06
N ILE A 113 -4.90 12.52 -11.98
CA ILE A 113 -4.27 11.58 -12.91
C ILE A 113 -5.03 10.24 -12.93
N LEU A 114 -5.27 9.63 -11.78
CA LEU A 114 -5.97 8.35 -11.70
C LEU A 114 -7.44 8.45 -12.13
N SER A 115 -8.05 9.63 -11.95
CA SER A 115 -9.45 9.87 -12.34
C SER A 115 -9.61 10.19 -13.83
N ALA A 116 -8.60 10.78 -14.47
CA ALA A 116 -8.64 11.10 -15.91
C ALA A 116 -8.69 9.84 -16.78
N GLU A 117 -8.14 8.72 -16.30
CA GLU A 117 -8.14 7.41 -16.97
C GLU A 117 -9.44 6.60 -16.75
N LYS A 118 -10.53 7.24 -16.28
CA LYS A 118 -11.84 6.58 -16.19
C LYS A 118 -12.30 6.10 -17.57
N ASN A 119 -12.72 4.83 -17.64
CA ASN A 119 -13.06 4.11 -18.87
C ASN A 119 -11.86 3.91 -19.81
N GLY A 120 -10.66 3.79 -19.26
CA GLY A 120 -9.40 3.64 -19.99
C GLY A 120 -8.51 2.52 -19.46
N LEU A 121 -7.21 2.78 -19.45
CA LEU A 121 -6.17 1.80 -19.11
C LEU A 121 -6.34 1.20 -17.71
N LEU A 122 -6.73 2.04 -16.73
CA LEU A 122 -6.83 1.59 -15.33
C LEU A 122 -8.01 0.63 -15.09
N ASP A 123 -9.03 0.62 -15.93
CA ASP A 123 -10.16 -0.32 -15.80
C ASP A 123 -9.77 -1.78 -16.04
N ASN A 124 -8.55 -2.04 -16.53
CA ASN A 124 -8.01 -3.38 -16.65
C ASN A 124 -7.49 -3.96 -15.34
N TYR A 125 -7.40 -3.15 -14.27
CA TYR A 125 -6.97 -3.57 -12.95
C TYR A 125 -8.16 -3.77 -12.01
N ASP A 126 -8.03 -4.73 -11.11
CA ASP A 126 -8.96 -4.94 -10.00
C ASP A 126 -8.60 -4.02 -8.82
N ASN A 127 -7.29 -3.88 -8.53
CA ASN A 127 -6.79 -3.05 -7.43
C ASN A 127 -5.58 -2.20 -7.85
N LEU A 128 -5.52 -0.98 -7.31
CA LEU A 128 -4.35 -0.11 -7.31
C LEU A 128 -3.81 0.01 -5.89
N PHE A 129 -2.61 -0.47 -5.62
CA PHE A 129 -1.94 -0.34 -4.32
C PHE A 129 -0.96 0.82 -4.34
N ILE A 130 -1.06 1.73 -3.36
CA ILE A 130 -0.12 2.84 -3.18
C ILE A 130 0.75 2.54 -1.95
N ASP A 131 2.06 2.36 -2.16
CA ASP A 131 3.04 2.28 -1.08
C ASP A 131 3.42 3.69 -0.62
N CYS A 132 3.24 3.98 0.66
CA CYS A 132 3.40 5.31 1.22
C CYS A 132 4.67 5.43 2.08
N PRO A 133 5.34 6.60 2.08
CA PRO A 133 6.46 6.86 2.97
C PRO A 133 6.01 6.84 4.46
N PRO A 134 6.97 6.69 5.41
CA PRO A 134 6.66 6.63 6.84
C PRO A 134 6.44 8.00 7.50
N SER A 135 5.89 8.96 6.75
CA SER A 135 5.67 10.33 7.23
C SER A 135 4.31 10.86 6.76
N LEU A 136 3.77 11.86 7.46
CA LEU A 136 2.61 12.63 7.00
C LEU A 136 3.06 13.80 6.11
N SER A 137 3.83 13.50 5.08
CA SER A 137 4.27 14.45 4.05
C SER A 137 3.17 14.68 3.01
N LEU A 138 3.42 15.59 2.09
CA LEU A 138 2.56 15.81 0.92
C LEU A 138 2.26 14.51 0.17
N LEU A 139 3.26 13.63 -0.02
CA LEU A 139 3.08 12.35 -0.72
C LEU A 139 2.03 11.46 -0.05
N THR A 140 2.07 11.35 1.28
CA THR A 140 1.05 10.59 2.02
C THR A 140 -0.33 11.24 1.90
N ILE A 141 -0.41 12.58 1.94
CA ILE A 141 -1.69 13.28 1.74
C ILE A 141 -2.22 13.02 0.32
N MET A 142 -1.37 13.07 -0.71
CA MET A 142 -1.75 12.74 -2.08
C MET A 142 -2.30 11.31 -2.20
N ALA A 143 -1.66 10.35 -1.54
CA ALA A 143 -2.12 8.96 -1.49
C ALA A 143 -3.51 8.85 -0.84
N LEU A 144 -3.71 9.50 0.32
CA LEU A 144 -5.00 9.51 1.03
C LEU A 144 -6.13 10.17 0.22
N VAL A 145 -5.81 11.25 -0.48
CA VAL A 145 -6.77 11.97 -1.34
C VAL A 145 -7.16 11.15 -2.57
N ALA A 146 -6.22 10.37 -3.12
CA ALA A 146 -6.42 9.55 -4.31
C ALA A 146 -7.07 8.19 -4.04
N SER A 147 -7.09 7.73 -2.76
CA SER A 147 -7.53 6.38 -2.42
C SER A 147 -9.02 6.29 -2.08
N ASP A 148 -9.60 5.13 -2.35
CA ASP A 148 -10.93 4.72 -1.89
C ASP A 148 -10.84 4.12 -0.49
N GLU A 149 -9.77 3.36 -0.22
CA GLU A 149 -9.60 2.58 0.99
C GLU A 149 -8.17 2.62 1.54
N LEU A 150 -8.06 2.33 2.83
CA LEU A 150 -6.79 2.29 3.55
C LEU A 150 -6.55 0.92 4.16
N LEU A 151 -5.37 0.36 3.92
CA LEU A 151 -4.84 -0.78 4.66
C LEU A 151 -3.76 -0.28 5.63
N VAL A 152 -3.91 -0.60 6.91
CA VAL A 152 -3.03 -0.09 7.97
C VAL A 152 -2.24 -1.24 8.60
N PRO A 153 -1.00 -1.50 8.17
CA PRO A 153 -0.12 -2.42 8.87
C PRO A 153 0.23 -1.89 10.26
N LEU A 154 0.06 -2.74 11.28
CA LEU A 154 0.31 -2.43 12.68
C LEU A 154 1.26 -3.46 13.28
N GLN A 155 2.48 -3.05 13.59
CA GLN A 155 3.43 -3.92 14.28
C GLN A 155 2.96 -4.19 15.71
N THR A 156 3.01 -5.45 16.16
CA THR A 156 2.55 -5.88 17.50
C THR A 156 3.58 -5.55 18.57
N GLU A 157 3.69 -4.27 18.95
CA GLU A 157 4.60 -3.74 19.96
C GLU A 157 3.93 -2.72 20.90
N PHE A 158 4.62 -2.31 21.98
CA PHE A 158 4.02 -1.56 23.08
C PHE A 158 3.29 -0.26 22.68
N PHE A 159 3.87 0.54 21.79
CA PHE A 159 3.26 1.83 21.38
C PHE A 159 2.34 1.70 20.15
N ALA A 160 1.97 0.48 19.75
CA ALA A 160 1.19 0.26 18.54
C ALA A 160 -0.18 0.97 18.56
N LEU A 161 -0.90 0.89 19.66
CA LEU A 161 -2.25 1.46 19.78
C LEU A 161 -2.27 2.98 19.89
N GLU A 162 -1.26 3.57 20.51
CA GLU A 162 -1.12 5.02 20.55
C GLU A 162 -0.88 5.58 19.13
N GLY A 163 0.05 4.97 18.40
CA GLY A 163 0.36 5.39 17.03
C GLY A 163 -0.83 5.29 16.08
N ILE A 164 -1.62 4.20 16.17
CA ILE A 164 -2.79 4.04 15.30
C ILE A 164 -3.92 5.01 15.70
N THR A 165 -4.07 5.35 16.95
CA THR A 165 -5.07 6.35 17.39
C THR A 165 -4.77 7.74 16.82
N GLN A 166 -3.51 8.13 16.76
CA GLN A 166 -3.08 9.38 16.11
C GLN A 166 -3.32 9.32 14.59
N LEU A 167 -3.01 8.18 13.96
CA LEU A 167 -3.27 7.98 12.54
C LEU A 167 -4.77 8.11 12.21
N VAL A 168 -5.66 7.49 13.02
CA VAL A 168 -7.12 7.60 12.82
C VAL A 168 -7.58 9.05 12.87
N LYS A 169 -7.12 9.85 13.84
CA LYS A 169 -7.44 11.29 13.90
C LYS A 169 -7.00 12.04 12.64
N THR A 170 -5.87 11.66 12.07
CA THR A 170 -5.39 12.25 10.80
C THR A 170 -6.29 11.83 9.64
N ILE A 171 -6.66 10.55 9.57
CA ILE A 171 -7.58 10.04 8.55
C ILE A 171 -8.93 10.78 8.63
N ASP A 172 -9.46 11.00 9.83
CA ASP A 172 -10.72 11.72 10.02
C ASP A 172 -10.64 13.15 9.48
N ARG A 173 -9.54 13.87 9.75
CA ARG A 173 -9.29 15.21 9.18
C ARG A 173 -9.23 15.21 7.65
N ILE A 174 -8.61 14.19 7.05
CA ILE A 174 -8.57 14.03 5.59
C ILE A 174 -9.98 13.77 5.04
N LYS A 175 -10.75 12.92 5.70
CA LYS A 175 -12.15 12.64 5.32
C LYS A 175 -13.01 13.90 5.37
N GLU A 176 -12.89 14.68 6.42
CA GLU A 176 -13.68 15.91 6.59
C GLU A 176 -13.36 16.98 5.54
N ASN A 177 -12.10 17.10 5.11
CA ASN A 177 -11.65 18.23 4.32
C ASN A 177 -11.29 17.92 2.86
N LEU A 178 -10.82 16.69 2.56
CA LEU A 178 -10.18 16.38 1.28
C LEU A 178 -10.78 15.17 0.56
N ASN A 179 -11.18 14.11 1.30
CA ASN A 179 -11.71 12.88 0.71
C ASN A 179 -12.80 12.23 1.59
N PRO A 180 -14.05 12.73 1.53
CA PRO A 180 -15.15 12.21 2.38
C PRO A 180 -15.48 10.74 2.19
N SER A 181 -15.17 10.17 1.04
CA SER A 181 -15.43 8.76 0.72
C SER A 181 -14.38 7.79 1.25
N LEU A 182 -13.24 8.28 1.78
CA LEU A 182 -12.14 7.45 2.25
C LEU A 182 -12.57 6.52 3.40
N LYS A 183 -12.26 5.24 3.30
CA LYS A 183 -12.60 4.24 4.30
C LYS A 183 -11.36 3.51 4.81
N ILE A 184 -11.37 3.07 6.07
CA ILE A 184 -10.39 2.09 6.55
C ILE A 184 -10.91 0.71 6.16
N ARG A 185 -10.26 0.07 5.18
CA ARG A 185 -10.55 -1.31 4.77
C ARG A 185 -10.19 -2.29 5.87
N GLY A 186 -9.01 -2.11 6.46
CA GLY A 186 -8.59 -2.99 7.54
C GLY A 186 -7.26 -2.64 8.18
N ILE A 187 -7.07 -3.20 9.35
CA ILE A 187 -5.83 -3.14 10.14
C ILE A 187 -5.19 -4.51 10.10
N LEU A 188 -3.94 -4.57 9.65
CA LEU A 188 -3.17 -5.80 9.52
C LEU A 188 -2.11 -5.88 10.61
N LEU A 189 -2.22 -6.84 11.50
CA LEU A 189 -1.19 -7.09 12.51
C LEU A 189 0.03 -7.73 11.86
N THR A 190 1.19 -7.09 12.03
CA THR A 190 2.45 -7.49 11.42
C THR A 190 3.50 -7.83 12.48
N MET A 191 4.54 -8.56 12.06
CA MET A 191 5.66 -9.00 12.91
C MET A 191 5.19 -9.72 14.18
N PHE A 192 4.06 -10.41 14.09
CA PHE A 192 3.47 -11.14 15.19
C PHE A 192 4.38 -12.28 15.62
N ASP A 193 4.69 -12.35 16.92
CA ASP A 193 5.42 -13.48 17.50
C ASP A 193 4.54 -14.13 18.57
N LYS A 194 4.08 -15.38 18.31
CA LYS A 194 3.24 -16.16 19.23
C LYS A 194 3.89 -16.42 20.59
N ARG A 195 5.23 -16.38 20.66
CA ARG A 195 5.99 -16.60 21.91
C ARG A 195 6.03 -15.34 22.78
N ASN A 196 5.73 -14.19 22.21
CA ASN A 196 5.77 -12.91 22.90
C ASN A 196 4.37 -12.56 23.45
N LYS A 197 4.25 -12.50 24.78
CA LYS A 197 3.00 -12.11 25.46
C LYS A 197 2.50 -10.73 25.04
N LEU A 198 3.43 -9.80 24.78
CA LEU A 198 3.08 -8.45 24.33
C LEU A 198 2.37 -8.49 22.96
N SER A 199 2.83 -9.31 22.00
CA SER A 199 2.15 -9.45 20.71
C SER A 199 0.70 -9.92 20.88
N SER A 200 0.46 -10.89 21.77
CA SER A 200 -0.90 -11.39 22.06
C SER A 200 -1.77 -10.33 22.77
N GLN A 201 -1.17 -9.52 23.65
CA GLN A 201 -1.88 -8.42 24.31
C GLN A 201 -2.29 -7.33 23.30
N VAL A 202 -1.36 -6.89 22.43
CA VAL A 202 -1.64 -5.90 21.39
C VAL A 202 -2.70 -6.41 20.40
N ASP A 203 -2.66 -7.69 20.02
CA ASP A 203 -3.70 -8.31 19.17
C ASP A 203 -5.06 -8.21 19.83
N LYS A 204 -5.19 -8.62 21.10
CA LYS A 204 -6.45 -8.56 21.85
C LYS A 204 -6.97 -7.12 21.97
N GLU A 205 -6.12 -6.17 22.30
CA GLU A 205 -6.48 -4.76 22.44
C GLU A 205 -6.88 -4.13 21.10
N ALA A 206 -6.14 -4.42 20.01
CA ALA A 206 -6.49 -3.96 18.68
C ALA A 206 -7.87 -4.47 18.24
N ARG A 207 -8.16 -5.77 18.46
CA ARG A 207 -9.46 -6.36 18.14
C ARG A 207 -10.60 -5.82 19.02
N ASN A 208 -10.34 -5.53 20.29
CA ASN A 208 -11.34 -4.91 21.18
C ASN A 208 -11.69 -3.50 20.73
N TYR A 209 -10.69 -2.72 20.26
CA TYR A 209 -10.88 -1.32 19.88
C TYR A 209 -11.42 -1.17 18.46
N PHE A 210 -10.84 -1.89 17.49
CA PHE A 210 -11.16 -1.75 16.05
C PHE A 210 -12.13 -2.81 15.53
N LYS A 211 -12.46 -3.81 16.37
CA LYS A 211 -13.44 -4.88 16.08
C LYS A 211 -13.18 -5.59 14.75
N GLU A 212 -14.19 -5.65 13.90
CA GLU A 212 -14.17 -6.31 12.58
C GLU A 212 -13.20 -5.67 11.58
N LYS A 213 -12.70 -4.48 11.85
CA LYS A 213 -11.68 -3.84 10.99
C LYS A 213 -10.29 -4.48 11.13
N VAL A 214 -10.04 -5.32 12.14
CA VAL A 214 -8.78 -6.04 12.26
C VAL A 214 -8.86 -7.36 11.50
N TYR A 215 -8.00 -7.54 10.49
CA TYR A 215 -7.91 -8.80 9.77
C TYR A 215 -7.71 -9.97 10.72
N GLN A 216 -8.36 -11.12 10.43
CA GLN A 216 -8.15 -12.35 11.19
C GLN A 216 -6.75 -12.90 10.96
N THR A 217 -6.26 -12.74 9.74
CA THR A 217 -4.89 -13.08 9.36
C THR A 217 -3.90 -12.12 10.01
N VAL A 218 -2.84 -12.68 10.60
CA VAL A 218 -1.69 -11.93 11.12
C VAL A 218 -0.43 -12.31 10.35
N ILE A 219 0.44 -11.33 10.08
CA ILE A 219 1.73 -11.57 9.44
C ILE A 219 2.76 -11.87 10.53
N GLN A 220 3.22 -13.12 10.58
CA GLN A 220 4.22 -13.54 11.55
C GLN A 220 5.61 -12.96 11.18
N ARG A 221 6.41 -12.67 12.22
CA ARG A 221 7.82 -12.31 12.01
C ARG A 221 8.54 -13.44 11.27
N ASN A 222 9.13 -13.12 10.13
CA ASN A 222 9.81 -14.10 9.28
C ASN A 222 10.98 -13.46 8.54
N VAL A 223 12.16 -14.06 8.61
CA VAL A 223 13.40 -13.55 8.00
C VAL A 223 13.28 -13.50 6.46
N ARG A 224 12.57 -14.46 5.85
CA ARG A 224 12.39 -14.52 4.40
C ARG A 224 11.67 -13.28 3.83
N LEU A 225 10.77 -12.67 4.62
CA LEU A 225 10.11 -11.42 4.24
C LEU A 225 11.07 -10.23 4.14
N SER A 226 12.14 -10.23 4.93
CA SER A 226 13.16 -9.18 4.90
C SER A 226 14.27 -9.48 3.87
N GLU A 227 14.50 -10.74 3.56
CA GLU A 227 15.54 -11.22 2.66
C GLU A 227 15.10 -11.12 1.18
N ALA A 228 13.87 -11.48 0.87
CA ALA A 228 13.36 -11.53 -0.51
C ALA A 228 13.55 -10.24 -1.32
N PRO A 229 13.34 -9.02 -0.76
CA PRO A 229 13.58 -7.78 -1.51
C PRO A 229 15.02 -7.59 -1.99
N SER A 230 16.02 -8.14 -1.29
CA SER A 230 17.42 -8.08 -1.74
C SER A 230 17.68 -8.90 -3.01
N HIS A 231 16.76 -9.79 -3.35
CA HIS A 231 16.74 -10.57 -4.59
C HIS A 231 15.80 -9.99 -5.65
N GLY A 232 15.18 -8.82 -5.38
CA GLY A 232 14.21 -8.19 -6.28
C GLY A 232 12.91 -9.00 -6.45
N LEU A 233 12.55 -9.83 -5.46
CA LEU A 233 11.40 -10.72 -5.52
C LEU A 233 10.49 -10.55 -4.30
N PRO A 234 9.15 -10.60 -4.48
CA PRO A 234 8.23 -10.82 -3.38
C PRO A 234 8.52 -12.16 -2.67
N CYS A 235 8.36 -12.18 -1.36
CA CYS A 235 8.61 -13.40 -0.58
C CYS A 235 7.75 -14.59 -1.03
N VAL A 236 6.52 -14.32 -1.50
CA VAL A 236 5.59 -15.35 -2.02
C VAL A 236 6.11 -16.03 -3.29
N ILE A 237 7.06 -15.42 -4.00
CA ILE A 237 7.80 -16.01 -5.12
C ILE A 237 9.12 -16.60 -4.63
N TYR A 238 9.88 -15.85 -3.81
CA TYR A 238 11.19 -16.22 -3.32
C TYR A 238 11.17 -17.52 -2.48
N ASP A 239 10.23 -17.64 -1.55
CA ASP A 239 9.99 -18.84 -0.72
C ASP A 239 8.49 -18.99 -0.41
N LYS A 240 7.76 -19.63 -1.33
CA LYS A 240 6.31 -19.83 -1.20
C LYS A 240 5.89 -20.68 0.01
N ASN A 241 6.81 -21.47 0.56
CA ASN A 241 6.52 -22.40 1.64
C ASN A 241 6.76 -21.81 3.03
N CYS A 242 7.45 -20.68 3.15
CA CYS A 242 7.70 -20.05 4.43
C CYS A 242 6.41 -19.55 5.08
N VAL A 243 6.45 -19.33 6.39
CA VAL A 243 5.28 -18.86 7.16
C VAL A 243 4.82 -17.49 6.71
N GLY A 244 5.75 -16.60 6.33
CA GLY A 244 5.45 -15.27 5.81
C GLY A 244 4.60 -15.32 4.54
N SER A 245 5.01 -16.11 3.55
CA SER A 245 4.28 -16.30 2.28
C SER A 245 2.91 -16.90 2.50
N LYS A 246 2.80 -17.95 3.32
CA LYS A 246 1.50 -18.55 3.68
C LYS A 246 0.56 -17.55 4.35
N SER A 247 1.09 -16.63 5.18
CA SER A 247 0.29 -15.59 5.81
C SER A 247 -0.23 -14.59 4.78
N TYR A 248 0.58 -14.19 3.78
CA TYR A 248 0.12 -13.28 2.73
C TYR A 248 -0.90 -13.91 1.77
N PHE A 249 -0.79 -15.20 1.45
CA PHE A 249 -1.85 -15.89 0.71
C PHE A 249 -3.17 -15.93 1.49
N LYS A 250 -3.14 -16.22 2.79
CA LYS A 250 -4.34 -16.16 3.64
C LYS A 250 -4.92 -14.75 3.71
N LEU A 251 -4.05 -13.73 3.82
CA LEU A 251 -4.50 -12.34 3.79
C LEU A 251 -5.16 -12.01 2.45
N ALA A 252 -4.61 -12.47 1.32
CA ALA A 252 -5.20 -12.25 0.01
C ALA A 252 -6.59 -12.89 -0.12
N GLU A 253 -6.79 -14.11 0.40
CA GLU A 253 -8.12 -14.75 0.46
C GLU A 253 -9.11 -13.94 1.31
N GLU A 254 -8.69 -13.45 2.47
CA GLU A 254 -9.51 -12.64 3.37
C GLU A 254 -9.82 -11.27 2.74
N PHE A 255 -8.84 -10.66 2.10
CA PHE A 255 -8.96 -9.40 1.38
C PHE A 255 -10.00 -9.46 0.25
N MET A 256 -9.99 -10.51 -0.56
CA MET A 256 -10.99 -10.69 -1.62
C MET A 256 -12.42 -10.87 -1.07
N LYS A 257 -12.56 -11.59 0.04
CA LYS A 257 -13.88 -11.80 0.68
C LYS A 257 -14.46 -10.51 1.25
N SER A 258 -13.66 -9.65 1.85
CA SER A 258 -14.13 -8.39 2.44
C SER A 258 -14.64 -7.40 1.38
N GLY A 259 -14.08 -7.39 0.17
CA GLY A 259 -14.55 -6.57 -0.95
C GLY A 259 -15.87 -7.04 -1.56
N SER A 260 -16.19 -8.34 -1.49
CA SER A 260 -17.45 -8.88 -2.05
C SER A 260 -18.68 -8.65 -1.16
N ILE A 261 -18.52 -8.37 0.12
CA ILE A 261 -19.63 -8.11 1.05
C ILE A 261 -20.18 -6.69 0.88
N GLU A 262 -19.33 -5.69 0.56
CA GLU A 262 -19.78 -4.31 0.33
C GLU A 262 -20.43 -4.11 -1.06
N SER A 263 -20.13 -4.95 -2.05
CA SER A 263 -20.76 -4.89 -3.38
C SER A 263 -22.14 -5.56 -3.44
N ALA A 264 -22.56 -6.25 -2.39
CA ALA A 264 -23.84 -6.95 -2.29
C ALA A 264 -24.87 -6.26 -1.36
N ALA A 265 -24.52 -5.13 -0.75
CA ALA A 265 -25.37 -4.29 0.11
C ALA A 265 -25.67 -2.95 -0.57
#